data_77166194aba05868a202f1cc8a43fcd0
#
_entry.id   77166194aba05868a202f1cc8a43fcd0
#
_cell.length_a   1.000
_cell.length_b   1.000
_cell.length_c   1.000
_cell.angle_alpha   90.00
_cell.angle_beta   90.00
_cell.angle_gamma   90.00
#
_symmetry.space_group_name_H-M   'P 1'
#
loop_
_entity.id
_entity.type
_entity.pdbx_description
1 polymer ?
#
loop_
_entity_poly.entity_id
_entity_poly.type
_entity_poly.pdbx_seq_one_letter_code
_entity_poly.pdbx_strand_id
1 'polypeptide(L)'
;MRTAPSDPVQPFGRRGTCPALSTPMLTGDGYLSRIAFEADIAPHDMIALCELAERHGNGVIDITARGSLQFRGLTRESACDLENDVLALGLPLRDGLAVETSPLSGRDDREIADGSAIADEIRREAAALALHEKLAAKMSVIIDGGGHLSMGDLLADIRLKAVRLDHRVFWQLLVGGPESKALRAGFVEADKAADVVLLLLVHLAGKGPLARGRDLDLRTIKAICGDRLVDSESQGEMPAPSSPLGLMAAGNGTFAAGITPAFAQVRASDLSRLCGLARAFDIETLRPSLNHSLLFFGSRDACDALMQTADSAGFITRAGDARSSIAVCPGTPGCASAFFPTHDLAAFASRELASMLDGSFTLHLSGCGKGCAHPAPSFLTFSGTADGLAFSFSSRACDPQDGILPFEQQRTALSRLARLCEKEHKPGENAADLLARLGKEAIVAALRQDNR
;
A
#
# COMPACT_ATOMS: atom_id res chain seq x y z
N MET A 1 -1.36 -9.15 -39.40
CA MET A 1 -1.83 -7.76 -39.27
C MET A 1 -2.62 -7.66 -37.97
N ARG A 2 -2.04 -7.13 -36.90
CA ARG A 2 -2.73 -6.89 -35.63
C ARG A 2 -3.28 -5.47 -35.68
N THR A 3 -4.58 -5.32 -35.69
CA THR A 3 -5.25 -4.02 -35.53
C THR A 3 -5.08 -3.54 -34.09
N ALA A 4 -4.41 -2.42 -33.93
CA ALA A 4 -4.31 -1.74 -32.64
C ALA A 4 -5.69 -1.26 -32.18
N PRO A 5 -6.04 -1.34 -30.89
CA PRO A 5 -7.26 -0.72 -30.40
C PRO A 5 -7.09 0.79 -30.44
N SER A 6 -7.98 1.43 -31.19
CA SER A 6 -7.99 2.87 -31.46
C SER A 6 -8.82 3.65 -30.43
N ASP A 7 -8.54 3.54 -29.14
CA ASP A 7 -9.04 4.50 -28.17
C ASP A 7 -7.86 5.24 -27.52
N PRO A 8 -7.77 6.57 -27.70
CA PRO A 8 -6.74 7.34 -27.02
C PRO A 8 -7.02 7.28 -25.52
N VAL A 9 -6.08 6.64 -24.77
CA VAL A 9 -6.09 6.67 -23.31
C VAL A 9 -6.05 8.13 -22.89
N GLN A 10 -7.20 8.67 -22.42
CA GLN A 10 -7.24 10.03 -21.88
C GLN A 10 -6.27 10.10 -20.68
N PRO A 11 -5.29 11.00 -20.68
CA PRO A 11 -4.22 11.02 -19.67
C PRO A 11 -4.70 11.18 -18.22
N PHE A 12 -5.93 11.63 -18.02
CA PHE A 12 -6.54 11.88 -16.71
C PHE A 12 -8.00 11.44 -16.62
N GLY A 13 -8.42 10.48 -17.45
CA GLY A 13 -9.72 9.85 -17.30
C GLY A 13 -9.92 9.37 -15.87
N ARG A 14 -11.11 9.61 -15.27
CA ARG A 14 -11.48 9.13 -13.94
C ARG A 14 -11.02 7.68 -13.82
N ARG A 15 -10.18 7.39 -12.80
CA ARG A 15 -9.73 6.03 -12.51
C ARG A 15 -10.98 5.18 -12.39
N GLY A 16 -11.16 4.22 -13.30
CA GLY A 16 -12.31 3.34 -13.35
C GLY A 16 -12.52 2.54 -12.07
N THR A 17 -13.42 1.59 -12.12
CA THR A 17 -13.69 0.60 -11.08
C THR A 17 -12.39 0.03 -10.51
N CYS A 18 -12.30 -0.20 -9.20
CA CYS A 18 -11.19 -0.98 -8.65
C CYS A 18 -11.28 -2.40 -9.23
N PRO A 19 -10.15 -3.00 -9.64
CA PRO A 19 -10.18 -4.41 -9.98
C PRO A 19 -10.62 -5.20 -8.74
N ALA A 20 -11.54 -6.14 -8.96
CA ALA A 20 -11.96 -7.13 -7.98
C ALA A 20 -11.83 -8.51 -8.62
N LEU A 21 -12.13 -9.56 -7.88
CA LEU A 21 -12.11 -10.91 -8.41
C LEU A 21 -13.09 -11.04 -9.59
N SER A 22 -14.33 -10.59 -9.41
CA SER A 22 -15.41 -10.60 -10.40
C SER A 22 -15.33 -9.51 -11.49
N THR A 23 -14.46 -8.51 -11.32
CA THR A 23 -14.30 -7.39 -12.27
C THR A 23 -12.83 -7.16 -12.60
N PRO A 24 -12.23 -8.07 -13.39
CA PRO A 24 -10.83 -7.97 -13.78
C PRO A 24 -10.58 -6.73 -14.63
N MET A 25 -9.42 -6.11 -14.47
CA MET A 25 -9.03 -4.89 -15.18
C MET A 25 -7.94 -5.20 -16.21
N LEU A 26 -8.09 -4.74 -17.44
CA LEU A 26 -7.07 -4.86 -18.47
C LEU A 26 -5.84 -4.00 -18.12
N THR A 27 -4.66 -4.62 -18.20
CA THR A 27 -3.34 -4.02 -17.95
C THR A 27 -2.39 -4.29 -19.12
N GLY A 28 -1.11 -3.99 -18.98
CA GLY A 28 -0.13 -4.18 -20.07
C GLY A 28 0.18 -5.63 -20.38
N ASP A 29 0.15 -6.48 -19.37
CA ASP A 29 0.50 -7.91 -19.41
C ASP A 29 -0.74 -8.84 -19.46
N GLY A 30 -1.94 -8.31 -19.61
CA GLY A 30 -3.20 -9.04 -19.62
C GLY A 30 -4.20 -8.48 -18.62
N TYR A 31 -5.18 -9.27 -18.20
CA TYR A 31 -6.09 -8.87 -17.14
C TYR A 31 -5.46 -9.06 -15.76
N LEU A 32 -5.94 -8.25 -14.82
CA LEU A 32 -5.57 -8.26 -13.41
C LEU A 32 -6.83 -8.45 -12.58
N SER A 33 -6.86 -9.48 -11.72
CA SER A 33 -7.85 -9.68 -10.68
C SER A 33 -7.27 -9.36 -9.31
N ARG A 34 -8.12 -8.96 -8.35
CA ARG A 34 -7.69 -8.58 -6.99
C ARG A 34 -8.57 -9.25 -5.95
N ILE A 35 -7.92 -9.75 -4.90
CA ILE A 35 -8.58 -10.23 -3.68
C ILE A 35 -8.04 -9.51 -2.44
N ALA A 36 -8.85 -9.43 -1.41
CA ALA A 36 -8.46 -8.99 -0.08
C ALA A 36 -9.13 -9.90 0.95
N PHE A 37 -8.58 -9.96 2.15
CA PHE A 37 -9.06 -10.85 3.21
C PHE A 37 -9.63 -10.04 4.37
N GLU A 38 -10.65 -10.57 5.02
CA GLU A 38 -11.19 -10.03 6.27
C GLU A 38 -10.52 -10.65 7.50
N ALA A 39 -10.00 -11.87 7.37
CA ALA A 39 -9.31 -12.61 8.43
C ALA A 39 -7.98 -13.18 7.93
N ASP A 40 -7.25 -13.80 8.86
CA ASP A 40 -6.03 -14.55 8.54
C ASP A 40 -6.38 -15.79 7.71
N ILE A 41 -5.40 -16.25 6.92
CA ILE A 41 -5.47 -17.50 6.16
C ILE A 41 -4.32 -18.41 6.56
N ALA A 42 -4.45 -19.70 6.28
CA ALA A 42 -3.35 -20.63 6.52
C ALA A 42 -2.28 -20.55 5.40
N PRO A 43 -1.01 -20.89 5.67
CA PRO A 43 0.02 -20.94 4.63
C PRO A 43 -0.31 -21.87 3.47
N HIS A 44 -1.07 -22.95 3.68
CA HIS A 44 -1.51 -23.84 2.60
C HIS A 44 -2.53 -23.19 1.67
N ASP A 45 -3.36 -22.28 2.18
CA ASP A 45 -4.29 -21.49 1.35
C ASP A 45 -3.52 -20.54 0.43
N MET A 46 -2.46 -19.90 0.94
CA MET A 46 -1.61 -19.07 0.13
C MET A 46 -0.86 -19.89 -0.93
N ILE A 47 -0.44 -21.13 -0.63
CA ILE A 47 0.16 -22.04 -1.62
C ILE A 47 -0.87 -22.35 -2.72
N ALA A 48 -2.12 -22.67 -2.36
CA ALA A 48 -3.17 -22.90 -3.36
C ALA A 48 -3.41 -21.67 -4.24
N LEU A 49 -3.42 -20.45 -3.66
CA LEU A 49 -3.52 -19.20 -4.43
C LEU A 49 -2.32 -19.00 -5.36
N CYS A 50 -1.11 -19.38 -4.95
CA CYS A 50 0.07 -19.34 -5.82
C CYS A 50 -0.06 -20.31 -7.01
N GLU A 51 -0.57 -21.52 -6.78
CA GLU A 51 -0.84 -22.49 -7.86
C GLU A 51 -1.88 -21.95 -8.86
N LEU A 52 -2.92 -21.26 -8.38
CA LEU A 52 -3.91 -20.61 -9.23
C LEU A 52 -3.30 -19.45 -10.03
N ALA A 53 -2.37 -18.67 -9.44
CA ALA A 53 -1.66 -17.61 -10.15
C ALA A 53 -0.80 -18.15 -11.31
N GLU A 54 -0.18 -19.34 -11.13
CA GLU A 54 0.60 -19.99 -12.18
C GLU A 54 -0.30 -20.64 -13.24
N ARG A 55 -1.42 -21.24 -12.83
CA ARG A 55 -2.35 -21.92 -13.73
C ARG A 55 -3.10 -20.97 -14.66
N HIS A 56 -3.59 -19.86 -14.12
CA HIS A 56 -4.50 -18.94 -14.82
C HIS A 56 -3.81 -17.66 -15.33
N GLY A 57 -2.69 -17.26 -14.71
CA GLY A 57 -1.99 -16.03 -15.01
C GLY A 57 -0.54 -16.23 -15.46
N ASN A 58 0.29 -15.21 -15.23
CA ASN A 58 1.71 -15.24 -15.58
C ASN A 58 2.61 -15.65 -14.37
N GLY A 59 2.01 -16.16 -13.29
CA GLY A 59 2.73 -16.56 -12.09
C GLY A 59 3.31 -15.41 -11.27
N VAL A 60 2.84 -14.17 -11.50
CA VAL A 60 3.24 -12.98 -10.73
C VAL A 60 2.10 -12.52 -9.84
N ILE A 61 2.42 -12.28 -8.58
CA ILE A 61 1.50 -11.75 -7.58
C ILE A 61 2.04 -10.40 -7.09
N ASP A 62 1.22 -9.33 -7.17
CA ASP A 62 1.51 -8.07 -6.51
C ASP A 62 0.81 -8.05 -5.15
N ILE A 63 1.51 -7.57 -4.11
CA ILE A 63 0.93 -7.25 -2.81
C ILE A 63 0.73 -5.74 -2.77
N THR A 64 -0.48 -5.27 -2.52
CA THR A 64 -0.76 -3.83 -2.49
C THR A 64 -0.40 -3.20 -1.15
N ALA A 65 -0.28 -1.86 -1.09
CA ALA A 65 -0.03 -1.13 0.16
C ALA A 65 -1.12 -1.35 1.24
N ARG A 66 -2.28 -1.92 0.88
CA ARG A 66 -3.39 -2.27 1.77
C ARG A 66 -3.51 -3.78 2.04
N GLY A 67 -2.51 -4.58 1.65
CA GLY A 67 -2.55 -6.02 1.85
C GLY A 67 -3.52 -6.79 0.93
N SER A 68 -3.93 -6.23 -0.22
CA SER A 68 -4.64 -7.03 -1.22
C SER A 68 -3.65 -7.75 -2.13
N LEU A 69 -4.00 -8.93 -2.61
CA LEU A 69 -3.25 -9.66 -3.63
C LEU A 69 -3.80 -9.35 -5.01
N GLN A 70 -2.91 -9.22 -6.00
CA GLN A 70 -3.27 -9.03 -7.40
C GLN A 70 -2.65 -10.14 -8.23
N PHE A 71 -3.49 -10.84 -8.98
CA PHE A 71 -3.12 -11.86 -9.95
C PHE A 71 -3.01 -11.23 -11.32
N ARG A 72 -1.91 -11.47 -12.01
CA ARG A 72 -1.55 -10.78 -13.25
C ARG A 72 -1.46 -11.72 -14.44
N GLY A 73 -1.46 -11.13 -15.64
CA GLY A 73 -1.27 -11.87 -16.89
C GLY A 73 -2.43 -12.78 -17.27
N LEU A 74 -3.63 -12.49 -16.76
CA LEU A 74 -4.82 -13.28 -17.05
C LEU A 74 -5.34 -12.98 -18.48
N THR A 75 -5.98 -13.97 -19.11
CA THR A 75 -6.89 -13.74 -20.22
C THR A 75 -8.30 -13.44 -19.69
N ARG A 76 -9.24 -13.11 -20.56
CA ARG A 76 -10.62 -12.91 -20.15
C ARG A 76 -11.24 -14.20 -19.62
N GLU A 77 -10.95 -15.30 -20.29
CA GLU A 77 -11.42 -16.64 -19.93
C GLU A 77 -10.79 -17.11 -18.63
N SER A 78 -9.46 -17.05 -18.51
CA SER A 78 -8.78 -17.50 -17.31
C SER A 78 -9.08 -16.65 -16.07
N ALA A 79 -9.52 -15.40 -16.25
CA ALA A 79 -9.98 -14.58 -15.13
C ALA A 79 -11.30 -15.11 -14.52
N CYS A 80 -12.23 -15.62 -15.35
CA CYS A 80 -13.44 -16.27 -14.87
C CYS A 80 -13.13 -17.61 -14.18
N ASP A 81 -12.21 -18.39 -14.75
CA ASP A 81 -11.77 -19.66 -14.15
C ASP A 81 -11.06 -19.41 -12.81
N LEU A 82 -10.20 -18.40 -12.72
CA LEU A 82 -9.57 -17.97 -11.48
C LEU A 82 -10.62 -17.58 -10.41
N GLU A 83 -11.67 -16.84 -10.79
CA GLU A 83 -12.73 -16.47 -9.88
C GLU A 83 -13.40 -17.70 -9.27
N ASN A 84 -13.79 -18.66 -10.11
CA ASN A 84 -14.44 -19.89 -9.67
C ASN A 84 -13.54 -20.71 -8.74
N ASP A 85 -12.26 -20.90 -9.12
CA ASP A 85 -11.31 -21.68 -8.35
C ASP A 85 -10.98 -21.00 -6.99
N VAL A 86 -10.84 -19.66 -6.95
CA VAL A 86 -10.62 -18.91 -5.70
C VAL A 86 -11.83 -18.99 -4.78
N LEU A 87 -13.05 -18.86 -5.30
CA LEU A 87 -14.27 -19.01 -4.52
C LEU A 87 -14.43 -20.43 -3.96
N ALA A 88 -14.02 -21.44 -4.71
CA ALA A 88 -14.05 -22.85 -4.27
C ALA A 88 -13.12 -23.16 -3.09
N LEU A 89 -12.08 -22.32 -2.85
CA LEU A 89 -11.21 -22.46 -1.68
C LEU A 89 -11.91 -22.09 -0.35
N GLY A 90 -13.06 -21.40 -0.39
CA GLY A 90 -13.81 -21.02 0.82
C GLY A 90 -13.06 -20.04 1.74
N LEU A 91 -12.18 -19.23 1.20
CA LEU A 91 -11.35 -18.28 1.96
C LEU A 91 -12.17 -17.10 2.51
N PRO A 92 -11.74 -16.46 3.60
CA PRO A 92 -12.41 -15.30 4.19
C PRO A 92 -12.16 -14.05 3.34
N LEU A 93 -12.68 -14.04 2.10
CA LEU A 93 -12.54 -12.94 1.18
C LEU A 93 -13.39 -11.75 1.61
N ARG A 94 -12.81 -10.54 1.52
CA ARG A 94 -13.55 -9.31 1.73
C ARG A 94 -14.49 -9.04 0.56
N ASP A 95 -15.76 -8.88 0.88
CA ASP A 95 -16.81 -8.47 -0.05
C ASP A 95 -17.44 -7.13 0.37
N GLY A 96 -18.08 -6.46 -0.57
CA GLY A 96 -18.83 -5.23 -0.34
C GLY A 96 -17.97 -4.00 0.01
N LEU A 97 -18.42 -3.20 1.00
CA LEU A 97 -17.76 -1.97 1.42
C LEU A 97 -16.39 -2.26 2.06
N ALA A 98 -15.36 -1.54 1.62
CA ALA A 98 -14.04 -1.63 2.24
C ALA A 98 -14.04 -0.95 3.63
N VAL A 99 -14.18 -1.75 4.68
CA VAL A 99 -13.98 -1.36 6.09
C VAL A 99 -12.72 -2.06 6.59
N GLU A 100 -11.66 -1.31 6.83
CA GLU A 100 -10.32 -1.83 7.10
C GLU A 100 -9.93 -1.57 8.56
N THR A 101 -9.39 -2.60 9.22
CA THR A 101 -8.75 -2.51 10.55
C THR A 101 -7.26 -2.79 10.41
N SER A 102 -6.48 -2.47 11.44
CA SER A 102 -5.08 -2.89 11.49
C SER A 102 -4.97 -4.41 11.36
N PRO A 103 -3.99 -4.94 10.60
CA PRO A 103 -3.75 -6.38 10.53
C PRO A 103 -3.44 -7.03 11.89
N LEU A 104 -3.05 -6.24 12.90
CA LEU A 104 -2.82 -6.68 14.28
C LEU A 104 -3.99 -6.36 15.22
N SER A 105 -5.13 -5.84 14.72
CA SER A 105 -6.26 -5.44 15.58
C SER A 105 -6.73 -6.59 16.46
N GLY A 106 -6.98 -6.28 17.73
CA GLY A 106 -7.40 -7.23 18.75
C GLY A 106 -6.28 -8.12 19.31
N ARG A 107 -5.04 -8.00 18.80
CA ARG A 107 -3.87 -8.77 19.28
C ARG A 107 -2.63 -7.89 19.48
N ASP A 108 -2.71 -6.60 19.26
CA ASP A 108 -1.62 -5.65 19.42
C ASP A 108 -1.59 -5.12 20.86
N ASP A 109 -0.54 -5.42 21.60
CA ASP A 109 -0.37 -4.97 23.00
C ASP A 109 -0.22 -3.45 23.16
N ARG A 110 0.06 -2.74 22.06
CA ARG A 110 0.15 -1.27 22.00
C ARG A 110 -1.16 -0.62 21.50
N GLU A 111 -2.15 -1.41 21.11
CA GLU A 111 -3.43 -0.89 20.62
C GLU A 111 -4.16 -0.13 21.76
N ILE A 112 -4.65 1.07 21.45
CA ILE A 112 -5.43 1.87 22.41
C ILE A 112 -6.79 1.24 22.65
N ALA A 113 -7.43 0.77 21.56
CA ALA A 113 -8.69 0.04 21.58
C ALA A 113 -8.85 -0.83 20.35
N ASP A 114 -9.38 -2.04 20.53
CA ASP A 114 -9.74 -2.94 19.44
C ASP A 114 -10.96 -2.38 18.68
N GLY A 115 -10.75 -2.11 17.38
CA GLY A 115 -11.79 -1.59 16.50
C GLY A 115 -12.59 -2.67 15.76
N SER A 116 -12.30 -3.95 15.98
CA SER A 116 -12.88 -5.06 15.19
C SER A 116 -14.40 -5.11 15.31
N ALA A 117 -14.96 -4.98 16.51
CA ALA A 117 -16.40 -4.98 16.71
C ALA A 117 -17.12 -3.83 16.00
N ILE A 118 -16.51 -2.62 15.99
CA ILE A 118 -17.04 -1.45 15.27
C ILE A 118 -17.00 -1.72 13.76
N ALA A 119 -15.91 -2.28 13.25
CA ALA A 119 -15.76 -2.59 11.83
C ALA A 119 -16.79 -3.65 11.38
N ASP A 120 -16.99 -4.71 12.16
CA ASP A 120 -17.95 -5.77 11.87
C ASP A 120 -19.39 -5.27 11.86
N GLU A 121 -19.74 -4.39 12.80
CA GLU A 121 -21.05 -3.72 12.84
C GLU A 121 -21.27 -2.87 11.59
N ILE A 122 -20.28 -2.05 11.21
CA ILE A 122 -20.37 -1.23 9.99
C ILE A 122 -20.52 -2.11 8.74
N ARG A 123 -19.76 -3.20 8.60
CA ARG A 123 -19.89 -4.13 7.46
C ARG A 123 -21.28 -4.74 7.38
N ARG A 124 -21.79 -5.27 8.49
CA ARG A 124 -23.10 -5.91 8.58
C ARG A 124 -24.23 -4.95 8.20
N GLU A 125 -24.25 -3.75 8.81
CA GLU A 125 -25.30 -2.77 8.57
C GLU A 125 -25.18 -2.15 7.15
N ALA A 126 -23.98 -1.89 6.65
CA ALA A 126 -23.75 -1.42 5.28
C ALA A 126 -24.22 -2.44 4.25
N ALA A 127 -24.02 -3.75 4.50
CA ALA A 127 -24.53 -4.82 3.64
C ALA A 127 -26.06 -4.89 3.69
N ALA A 128 -26.67 -4.82 4.87
CA ALA A 128 -28.14 -4.82 5.02
C ALA A 128 -28.81 -3.65 4.28
N LEU A 129 -28.13 -2.50 4.19
CA LEU A 129 -28.61 -1.29 3.48
C LEU A 129 -28.19 -1.28 1.99
N ALA A 130 -27.49 -2.30 1.51
CA ALA A 130 -26.89 -2.38 0.17
C ALA A 130 -26.09 -1.10 -0.19
N LEU A 131 -25.32 -0.57 0.75
CA LEU A 131 -24.62 0.70 0.55
C LEU A 131 -23.51 0.59 -0.50
N HIS A 132 -22.87 -0.58 -0.67
CA HIS A 132 -21.82 -0.79 -1.66
C HIS A 132 -22.30 -0.52 -3.10
N GLU A 133 -23.58 -0.70 -3.41
CA GLU A 133 -24.18 -0.41 -4.72
C GLU A 133 -24.42 1.09 -4.94
N LYS A 134 -24.56 1.86 -3.87
CA LYS A 134 -24.96 3.28 -3.88
C LYS A 134 -23.78 4.23 -3.71
N LEU A 135 -22.68 3.73 -3.15
CA LEU A 135 -21.48 4.50 -2.84
C LEU A 135 -20.47 4.47 -3.98
N ALA A 136 -19.50 5.37 -3.93
CA ALA A 136 -18.39 5.36 -4.87
C ALA A 136 -17.61 4.02 -4.81
N ALA A 137 -17.24 3.47 -5.96
CA ALA A 137 -16.54 2.17 -6.08
C ALA A 137 -15.25 2.05 -5.27
N LYS A 138 -14.64 3.17 -4.85
CA LYS A 138 -13.44 3.24 -4.00
C LYS A 138 -13.74 3.85 -2.63
N MET A 139 -14.98 3.84 -2.20
CA MET A 139 -15.35 4.24 -0.85
C MET A 139 -14.59 3.36 0.14
N SER A 140 -13.98 3.98 1.16
CA SER A 140 -13.23 3.24 2.17
C SER A 140 -13.41 3.85 3.55
N VAL A 141 -13.58 2.97 4.53
CA VAL A 141 -13.61 3.27 5.95
C VAL A 141 -12.40 2.63 6.60
N ILE A 142 -11.75 3.35 7.51
CA ILE A 142 -10.63 2.82 8.31
C ILE A 142 -11.00 2.95 9.78
N ILE A 143 -10.83 1.87 10.53
CA ILE A 143 -10.93 1.84 11.98
C ILE A 143 -9.53 1.50 12.52
N ASP A 144 -8.83 2.51 13.02
CA ASP A 144 -7.45 2.42 13.48
C ASP A 144 -7.40 2.44 15.00
N GLY A 145 -7.08 1.32 15.61
CA GLY A 145 -6.97 1.14 17.06
C GLY A 145 -5.76 1.81 17.70
N GLY A 146 -4.82 2.36 16.90
CA GLY A 146 -3.66 3.12 17.40
C GLY A 146 -2.53 2.25 17.94
N GLY A 147 -2.30 1.05 17.38
CA GLY A 147 -1.23 0.13 17.77
C GLY A 147 0.08 0.29 16.98
N HIS A 148 0.84 -0.82 16.85
CA HIS A 148 2.11 -0.87 16.12
C HIS A 148 1.97 -0.44 14.66
N LEU A 149 0.92 -0.87 13.98
CA LEU A 149 0.73 -0.64 12.56
C LEU A 149 -0.30 0.48 12.34
N SER A 150 0.20 1.69 12.14
CA SER A 150 -0.65 2.84 11.80
C SER A 150 -1.16 2.74 10.36
N MET A 151 -2.43 3.06 10.20
CA MET A 151 -3.08 3.19 8.89
C MET A 151 -3.19 4.65 8.43
N GLY A 152 -2.49 5.59 9.09
CA GLY A 152 -2.59 7.03 8.88
C GLY A 152 -2.29 7.48 7.45
N ASP A 153 -1.31 6.88 6.78
CA ASP A 153 -0.91 7.23 5.42
C ASP A 153 -1.88 6.72 4.33
N LEU A 154 -2.74 5.76 4.66
CA LEU A 154 -3.74 5.27 3.73
C LEU A 154 -4.82 6.32 3.47
N LEU A 155 -5.25 6.43 2.22
CA LEU A 155 -6.38 7.28 1.87
C LEU A 155 -7.68 6.66 2.39
N ALA A 156 -8.47 7.43 3.14
CA ALA A 156 -9.80 7.01 3.59
C ALA A 156 -10.84 8.09 3.30
N ASP A 157 -12.09 7.67 3.09
CA ASP A 157 -13.21 8.60 3.05
C ASP A 157 -13.67 8.94 4.46
N ILE A 158 -13.71 7.94 5.33
CA ILE A 158 -14.04 8.09 6.74
C ILE A 158 -13.00 7.30 7.54
N ARG A 159 -12.48 7.86 8.59
CA ARG A 159 -11.56 7.22 9.52
C ARG A 159 -12.00 7.45 10.94
N LEU A 160 -12.05 6.39 11.72
CA LEU A 160 -12.07 6.42 13.17
C LEU A 160 -10.71 6.02 13.70
N LYS A 161 -10.13 6.82 14.58
CA LYS A 161 -8.84 6.56 15.19
C LYS A 161 -8.95 6.59 16.69
N ALA A 162 -8.58 5.50 17.36
CA ALA A 162 -8.58 5.43 18.80
C ALA A 162 -7.55 6.41 19.38
N VAL A 163 -7.97 7.17 20.37
CA VAL A 163 -7.12 8.13 21.11
C VAL A 163 -7.50 8.13 22.59
N ARG A 164 -6.57 8.53 23.46
CA ARG A 164 -6.82 8.74 24.88
C ARG A 164 -7.00 10.24 25.15
N LEU A 165 -8.14 10.61 25.69
CA LEU A 165 -8.44 11.95 26.19
C LEU A 165 -8.84 11.83 27.65
N ASP A 166 -8.16 12.52 28.55
CA ASP A 166 -8.44 12.53 29.98
C ASP A 166 -8.63 11.11 30.56
N HIS A 167 -7.72 10.19 30.24
CA HIS A 167 -7.74 8.78 30.62
C HIS A 167 -8.92 7.96 30.09
N ARG A 168 -9.76 8.51 29.21
CA ARG A 168 -10.85 7.80 28.53
C ARG A 168 -10.46 7.55 27.06
N VAL A 169 -10.97 6.46 26.50
CA VAL A 169 -10.81 6.13 25.08
C VAL A 169 -11.95 6.76 24.28
N PHE A 170 -11.58 7.47 23.23
CA PHE A 170 -12.47 8.01 22.21
C PHE A 170 -12.00 7.61 20.82
N TRP A 171 -12.90 7.69 19.86
CA TRP A 171 -12.58 7.52 18.44
C TRP A 171 -12.60 8.89 17.76
N GLN A 172 -11.43 9.36 17.32
CA GLN A 172 -11.33 10.60 16.57
C GLN A 172 -11.88 10.38 15.16
N LEU A 173 -12.87 11.16 14.76
CA LEU A 173 -13.47 11.14 13.44
C LEU A 173 -12.69 12.05 12.51
N LEU A 174 -12.15 11.46 11.43
CA LEU A 174 -11.38 12.10 10.38
C LEU A 174 -12.02 11.80 9.03
N VAL A 175 -12.12 12.79 8.14
CA VAL A 175 -12.84 12.65 6.89
C VAL A 175 -12.01 13.16 5.71
N GLY A 176 -11.89 12.33 4.68
CA GLY A 176 -11.26 12.65 3.39
C GLY A 176 -9.72 12.69 3.40
N GLY A 177 -9.08 11.73 2.76
CA GLY A 177 -7.63 11.70 2.54
C GLY A 177 -6.81 10.90 3.56
N PRO A 178 -5.48 11.10 3.58
CA PRO A 178 -4.62 10.57 4.62
C PRO A 178 -4.84 11.36 5.93
N GLU A 179 -4.49 10.78 7.07
CA GLU A 179 -4.69 11.40 8.38
C GLU A 179 -4.11 12.82 8.47
N SER A 180 -2.93 13.03 7.91
CA SER A 180 -2.24 14.34 7.92
C SER A 180 -2.97 15.46 7.19
N LYS A 181 -3.93 15.12 6.30
CA LYS A 181 -4.70 16.07 5.47
C LYS A 181 -6.21 15.96 5.67
N ALA A 182 -6.67 14.98 6.46
CA ALA A 182 -8.09 14.74 6.70
C ALA A 182 -8.71 15.86 7.54
N LEU A 183 -9.98 16.16 7.29
CA LEU A 183 -10.78 17.05 8.10
C LEU A 183 -11.05 16.39 9.45
N ARG A 184 -10.62 17.00 10.55
CA ARG A 184 -10.91 16.57 11.93
C ARG A 184 -12.31 17.06 12.31
N ALA A 185 -13.22 16.11 12.56
CA ALA A 185 -14.63 16.43 12.78
C ALA A 185 -15.04 16.40 14.27
N GLY A 186 -14.27 15.76 15.14
CA GLY A 186 -14.54 15.63 16.57
C GLY A 186 -14.20 14.23 17.07
N PHE A 187 -14.72 13.88 18.24
CA PHE A 187 -14.50 12.59 18.89
C PHE A 187 -15.83 11.89 19.11
N VAL A 188 -15.82 10.57 19.14
CA VAL A 188 -16.99 9.72 19.25
C VAL A 188 -16.74 8.67 20.34
N GLU A 189 -17.72 8.42 21.20
CA GLU A 189 -17.68 7.30 22.12
C GLU A 189 -17.84 5.97 21.38
N ALA A 190 -17.28 4.89 21.93
CA ALA A 190 -17.20 3.60 21.23
C ALA A 190 -18.59 3.04 20.85
N ASP A 191 -19.58 3.21 21.72
CA ASP A 191 -20.97 2.77 21.52
C ASP A 191 -21.73 3.52 20.42
N LYS A 192 -21.23 4.68 19.99
CA LYS A 192 -21.81 5.50 18.91
C LYS A 192 -20.99 5.48 17.64
N ALA A 193 -19.83 4.81 17.66
CA ALA A 193 -18.83 4.90 16.59
C ALA A 193 -19.33 4.33 15.26
N ALA A 194 -19.98 3.17 15.28
CA ALA A 194 -20.56 2.55 14.09
C ALA A 194 -21.71 3.40 13.52
N ASP A 195 -22.60 3.88 14.37
CA ASP A 195 -23.72 4.75 13.98
C ASP A 195 -23.26 6.00 13.24
N VAL A 196 -22.24 6.69 13.77
CA VAL A 196 -21.70 7.91 13.16
C VAL A 196 -21.17 7.62 11.75
N VAL A 197 -20.43 6.54 11.58
CA VAL A 197 -19.91 6.12 10.25
C VAL A 197 -21.07 5.80 9.30
N LEU A 198 -22.06 5.04 9.75
CA LEU A 198 -23.22 4.65 8.94
C LEU A 198 -24.05 5.86 8.51
N LEU A 199 -24.29 6.84 9.39
CA LEU A 199 -24.99 8.07 9.05
C LEU A 199 -24.26 8.85 7.94
N LEU A 200 -22.93 8.95 8.01
CA LEU A 200 -22.13 9.61 6.97
C LEU A 200 -22.14 8.83 5.65
N LEU A 201 -22.07 7.50 5.69
CA LEU A 201 -22.16 6.64 4.50
C LEU A 201 -23.53 6.75 3.83
N VAL A 202 -24.62 6.73 4.59
CA VAL A 202 -25.99 6.93 4.08
C VAL A 202 -26.15 8.32 3.44
N HIS A 203 -25.60 9.35 4.06
CA HIS A 203 -25.60 10.69 3.48
C HIS A 203 -24.83 10.74 2.17
N LEU A 204 -23.63 10.13 2.10
CA LEU A 204 -22.84 10.07 0.87
C LEU A 204 -23.55 9.26 -0.23
N ALA A 205 -24.20 8.15 0.11
CA ALA A 205 -25.02 7.38 -0.81
C ALA A 205 -26.18 8.21 -1.39
N GLY A 206 -26.80 9.04 -0.57
CA GLY A 206 -27.85 10.00 -1.01
C GLY A 206 -27.35 11.09 -1.94
N LYS A 207 -26.04 11.44 -1.88
CA LYS A 207 -25.40 12.36 -2.84
C LYS A 207 -25.04 11.69 -4.17
N GLY A 208 -25.05 10.35 -4.23
CA GLY A 208 -24.82 9.56 -5.43
C GLY A 208 -23.44 8.89 -5.52
N PRO A 209 -23.22 8.04 -6.53
CA PRO A 209 -22.10 7.10 -6.62
C PRO A 209 -20.73 7.76 -6.92
N LEU A 210 -20.64 9.06 -6.99
CA LEU A 210 -19.40 9.82 -7.15
C LEU A 210 -18.98 10.57 -5.88
N ALA A 211 -19.87 10.64 -4.88
CA ALA A 211 -19.60 11.36 -3.64
C ALA A 211 -18.50 10.65 -2.82
N ARG A 212 -17.63 11.43 -2.21
CA ARG A 212 -16.49 10.97 -1.43
C ARG A 212 -16.45 11.70 -0.08
N GLY A 213 -15.73 11.13 0.88
CA GLY A 213 -15.54 11.75 2.19
C GLY A 213 -15.05 13.22 2.10
N ARG A 214 -14.16 13.54 1.16
CA ARG A 214 -13.68 14.91 0.92
C ARG A 214 -14.76 15.93 0.50
N ASP A 215 -15.94 15.47 0.14
CA ASP A 215 -17.07 16.32 -0.26
C ASP A 215 -17.95 16.68 0.95
N LEU A 216 -17.58 16.24 2.16
CA LEU A 216 -18.19 16.59 3.44
C LEU A 216 -17.43 17.74 4.08
N ASP A 217 -18.15 18.74 4.55
CA ASP A 217 -17.63 19.81 5.38
C ASP A 217 -18.02 19.62 6.86
N LEU A 218 -17.37 20.34 7.76
CA LEU A 218 -17.58 20.21 9.21
C LEU A 218 -19.03 20.55 9.62
N ARG A 219 -19.66 21.51 8.96
CA ARG A 219 -21.06 21.92 9.23
C ARG A 219 -22.02 20.77 8.91
N THR A 220 -21.85 20.17 7.76
CA THR A 220 -22.65 19.01 7.33
C THR A 220 -22.44 17.82 8.26
N ILE A 221 -21.20 17.51 8.64
CA ILE A 221 -20.88 16.42 9.56
C ILE A 221 -21.55 16.65 10.92
N LYS A 222 -21.42 17.85 11.50
CA LYS A 222 -22.04 18.19 12.78
C LYS A 222 -23.58 18.14 12.71
N ALA A 223 -24.17 18.54 11.59
CA ALA A 223 -25.62 18.46 11.38
C ALA A 223 -26.13 17.00 11.30
N ILE A 224 -25.34 16.10 10.70
CA ILE A 224 -25.68 14.67 10.56
C ILE A 224 -25.48 13.92 11.88
N CYS A 225 -24.36 14.12 12.56
CA CYS A 225 -23.96 13.35 13.73
C CYS A 225 -24.58 13.88 15.02
N GLY A 226 -24.91 15.18 15.07
CA GLY A 226 -25.54 15.81 16.23
C GLY A 226 -24.71 15.68 17.51
N ASP A 227 -25.37 15.28 18.59
CA ASP A 227 -24.80 15.08 19.93
C ASP A 227 -23.89 13.85 20.08
N ARG A 228 -23.75 13.05 19.02
CA ARG A 228 -22.80 11.93 18.99
C ARG A 228 -21.35 12.37 18.90
N LEU A 229 -21.11 13.63 18.47
CA LEU A 229 -19.78 14.21 18.40
C LEU A 229 -19.46 15.01 19.67
N VAL A 230 -18.28 14.75 20.21
CA VAL A 230 -17.68 15.52 21.31
C VAL A 230 -16.59 16.42 20.74
N ASP A 231 -16.69 17.71 20.98
CA ASP A 231 -15.64 18.67 20.62
C ASP A 231 -14.53 18.65 21.69
N SER A 232 -13.27 18.61 21.26
CA SER A 232 -12.11 18.80 22.13
C SER A 232 -10.98 19.44 21.33
N GLU A 233 -10.24 20.34 21.96
CA GLU A 233 -9.03 20.94 21.40
C GLU A 233 -7.81 20.02 21.54
N SER A 234 -7.86 19.01 22.40
CA SER A 234 -6.79 18.03 22.59
C SER A 234 -6.62 17.16 21.34
N GLN A 235 -5.39 16.81 21.03
CA GLN A 235 -5.08 15.89 19.92
C GLN A 235 -5.12 14.42 20.34
N GLY A 236 -5.20 14.15 21.65
CA GLY A 236 -5.09 12.80 22.21
C GLY A 236 -3.66 12.25 22.16
N GLU A 237 -3.38 11.35 23.09
CA GLU A 237 -2.10 10.63 23.12
C GLU A 237 -2.18 9.37 22.27
N MET A 238 -1.08 9.08 21.55
CA MET A 238 -0.97 7.93 20.67
C MET A 238 0.45 7.38 20.63
N PRO A 239 0.61 6.05 20.54
CA PRO A 239 1.91 5.45 20.31
C PRO A 239 2.48 5.82 18.93
N ALA A 240 3.81 5.92 18.83
CA ALA A 240 4.47 6.08 17.56
C ALA A 240 4.30 4.82 16.70
N PRO A 241 3.96 4.94 15.42
CA PRO A 241 3.82 3.80 14.53
C PRO A 241 5.16 3.12 14.27
N SER A 242 5.12 1.83 13.99
CA SER A 242 6.28 1.01 13.63
C SER A 242 6.18 0.52 12.18
N SER A 243 7.29 0.03 11.66
CA SER A 243 7.29 -0.66 10.37
C SER A 243 6.56 -2.00 10.47
N PRO A 244 5.83 -2.43 9.43
CA PRO A 244 5.27 -3.78 9.36
C PRO A 244 6.31 -4.87 9.09
N LEU A 245 7.60 -4.53 9.09
CA LEU A 245 8.72 -5.45 8.86
C LEU A 245 9.44 -5.78 10.15
N GLY A 246 9.89 -7.02 10.26
CA GLY A 246 10.58 -7.52 11.44
C GLY A 246 9.67 -8.30 12.38
N LEU A 247 10.19 -8.59 13.55
CA LEU A 247 9.49 -9.32 14.59
C LEU A 247 8.66 -8.36 15.44
N MET A 248 7.36 -8.64 15.59
CA MET A 248 6.42 -7.86 16.41
C MET A 248 5.74 -8.79 17.41
N ALA A 249 5.48 -8.30 18.63
CA ALA A 249 4.58 -8.99 19.55
C ALA A 249 3.13 -8.91 19.03
N ALA A 250 2.41 -10.02 19.08
CA ALA A 250 1.02 -10.14 18.62
C ALA A 250 0.10 -10.69 19.73
N GLY A 251 0.39 -10.34 20.98
CA GLY A 251 -0.40 -10.72 22.15
C GLY A 251 -0.34 -12.22 22.49
N ASN A 252 -0.74 -12.58 23.70
CA ASN A 252 -0.87 -13.99 24.17
C ASN A 252 0.36 -14.88 23.90
N GLY A 253 1.57 -14.33 23.89
CA GLY A 253 2.79 -15.08 23.59
C GLY A 253 2.99 -15.40 22.11
N THR A 254 2.14 -14.92 21.23
CA THR A 254 2.28 -15.01 19.76
C THR A 254 3.11 -13.84 19.23
N PHE A 255 3.83 -14.09 18.16
CA PHE A 255 4.61 -13.09 17.42
C PHE A 255 4.17 -13.04 15.97
N ALA A 256 4.43 -11.91 15.32
CA ALA A 256 4.25 -11.73 13.90
C ALA A 256 5.62 -11.49 13.24
N ALA A 257 5.97 -12.31 12.25
CA ALA A 257 7.09 -12.05 11.36
C ALA A 257 6.61 -11.25 10.16
N GLY A 258 7.01 -9.98 10.10
CA GLY A 258 6.69 -9.08 9.00
C GLY A 258 7.71 -9.21 7.86
N ILE A 259 7.27 -9.66 6.70
CA ILE A 259 8.09 -9.98 5.53
C ILE A 259 7.47 -9.32 4.30
N THR A 260 8.27 -8.75 3.42
CA THR A 260 7.77 -8.22 2.14
C THR A 260 8.64 -8.69 0.96
N PRO A 261 8.06 -8.96 -0.21
CA PRO A 261 8.84 -9.11 -1.41
C PRO A 261 9.46 -7.78 -1.83
N ALA A 262 10.62 -7.83 -2.48
CA ALA A 262 11.21 -6.65 -3.06
C ALA A 262 10.23 -6.02 -4.08
N PHE A 263 10.02 -4.71 -3.96
CA PHE A 263 9.24 -3.93 -4.94
C PHE A 263 7.77 -4.36 -5.05
N ALA A 264 7.20 -4.87 -3.96
CA ALA A 264 5.78 -5.25 -3.85
C ALA A 264 5.31 -6.37 -4.79
N GLN A 265 6.23 -7.05 -5.46
CA GLN A 265 5.94 -8.09 -6.46
C GLN A 265 6.73 -9.36 -6.17
N VAL A 266 6.10 -10.52 -6.31
CA VAL A 266 6.70 -11.83 -6.07
C VAL A 266 6.27 -12.84 -7.11
N ARG A 267 7.15 -13.79 -7.45
CA ARG A 267 6.74 -14.99 -8.19
C ARG A 267 5.95 -15.92 -7.29
N ALA A 268 4.89 -16.47 -7.81
CA ALA A 268 4.04 -17.42 -7.09
C ALA A 268 4.85 -18.60 -6.53
N SER A 269 5.81 -19.14 -7.29
CA SER A 269 6.72 -20.20 -6.84
C SER A 269 7.57 -19.80 -5.62
N ASP A 270 8.05 -18.54 -5.54
CA ASP A 270 8.86 -18.08 -4.42
C ASP A 270 7.99 -17.86 -3.16
N LEU A 271 6.78 -17.32 -3.34
CA LEU A 271 5.81 -17.16 -2.25
C LEU A 271 5.32 -18.52 -1.73
N SER A 272 5.03 -19.45 -2.63
CA SER A 272 4.66 -20.83 -2.29
C SER A 272 5.76 -21.51 -1.47
N ARG A 273 7.03 -21.36 -1.86
CA ARG A 273 8.18 -21.88 -1.11
C ARG A 273 8.28 -21.25 0.29
N LEU A 274 8.10 -19.93 0.41
CA LEU A 274 8.08 -19.23 1.70
C LEU A 274 6.98 -19.77 2.61
N CYS A 275 5.77 -19.98 2.09
CA CYS A 275 4.65 -20.55 2.83
C CYS A 275 4.88 -22.04 3.21
N GLY A 276 5.58 -22.79 2.36
CA GLY A 276 6.01 -24.16 2.67
C GLY A 276 6.99 -24.19 3.86
N LEU A 277 7.93 -23.24 3.93
CA LEU A 277 8.83 -23.08 5.07
C LEU A 277 8.09 -22.61 6.33
N ALA A 278 7.12 -21.70 6.20
CA ALA A 278 6.29 -21.27 7.32
C ALA A 278 5.58 -22.46 7.98
N ARG A 279 5.01 -23.37 7.17
CA ARG A 279 4.42 -24.62 7.68
C ARG A 279 5.44 -25.54 8.36
N ALA A 280 6.64 -25.64 7.81
CA ALA A 280 7.70 -26.46 8.39
C ALA A 280 8.21 -25.92 9.75
N PHE A 281 8.00 -24.63 10.02
CA PHE A 281 8.30 -23.96 11.29
C PHE A 281 7.07 -23.81 12.20
N ASP A 282 5.99 -24.55 11.95
CA ASP A 282 4.75 -24.54 12.73
C ASP A 282 4.07 -23.15 12.79
N ILE A 283 4.18 -22.37 11.72
CA ILE A 283 3.41 -21.15 11.53
C ILE A 283 2.05 -21.52 10.93
N GLU A 284 0.99 -21.24 11.67
CA GLU A 284 -0.36 -21.68 11.33
C GLU A 284 -1.14 -20.69 10.48
N THR A 285 -0.90 -19.40 10.66
CA THR A 285 -1.64 -18.34 9.96
C THR A 285 -0.73 -17.25 9.42
N LEU A 286 -1.23 -16.60 8.36
CA LEU A 286 -0.62 -15.39 7.80
C LEU A 286 -1.71 -14.42 7.35
N ARG A 287 -1.31 -13.14 7.22
CA ARG A 287 -2.18 -12.08 6.71
C ARG A 287 -1.41 -11.15 5.78
N PRO A 288 -1.87 -10.92 4.53
CA PRO A 288 -1.40 -9.80 3.73
C PRO A 288 -1.68 -8.48 4.46
N SER A 289 -0.69 -7.60 4.51
CA SER A 289 -0.66 -6.48 5.44
C SER A 289 -0.27 -5.16 4.76
N LEU A 290 -0.09 -4.13 5.57
CA LEU A 290 0.24 -2.77 5.13
C LEU A 290 1.62 -2.72 4.45
N ASN A 291 1.82 -1.73 3.60
CA ASN A 291 3.10 -1.47 2.93
C ASN A 291 3.66 -2.68 2.18
N HIS A 292 2.77 -3.42 1.48
CA HIS A 292 3.13 -4.57 0.65
C HIS A 292 3.66 -5.78 1.42
N SER A 293 3.43 -5.87 2.73
CA SER A 293 3.97 -6.93 3.59
C SER A 293 3.01 -8.10 3.77
N LEU A 294 3.56 -9.18 4.31
CA LEU A 294 2.86 -10.35 4.83
C LEU A 294 3.26 -10.49 6.30
N LEU A 295 2.29 -10.69 7.17
CA LEU A 295 2.52 -11.05 8.57
C LEU A 295 2.29 -12.55 8.73
N PHE A 296 3.28 -13.24 9.26
CA PHE A 296 3.22 -14.67 9.59
C PHE A 296 3.17 -14.81 11.11
N PHE A 297 2.16 -15.50 11.65
CA PHE A 297 1.91 -15.59 13.08
C PHE A 297 2.32 -16.95 13.63
N GLY A 298 3.13 -16.93 14.72
CA GLY A 298 3.64 -18.14 15.34
C GLY A 298 4.38 -17.87 16.66
N SER A 299 5.13 -18.85 17.14
CA SER A 299 6.05 -18.66 18.24
C SER A 299 7.20 -17.74 17.83
N ARG A 300 7.89 -17.15 18.81
CA ARG A 300 9.07 -16.30 18.54
C ARG A 300 10.10 -17.03 17.70
N ASP A 301 10.45 -18.25 18.10
CA ASP A 301 11.48 -19.05 17.43
C ASP A 301 11.09 -19.41 15.99
N ALA A 302 9.82 -19.73 15.75
CA ALA A 302 9.28 -19.99 14.41
C ALA A 302 9.35 -18.76 13.52
N CYS A 303 8.98 -17.60 14.04
CA CYS A 303 9.06 -16.31 13.32
C CYS A 303 10.50 -15.93 13.01
N ASP A 304 11.43 -16.05 13.98
CA ASP A 304 12.85 -15.76 13.78
C ASP A 304 13.46 -16.70 12.72
N ALA A 305 13.16 -18.00 12.75
CA ALA A 305 13.62 -18.97 11.76
C ALA A 305 13.09 -18.66 10.35
N LEU A 306 11.80 -18.31 10.25
CA LEU A 306 11.21 -17.92 8.98
C LEU A 306 11.85 -16.64 8.42
N MET A 307 12.07 -15.63 9.24
CA MET A 307 12.69 -14.37 8.82
C MET A 307 14.11 -14.57 8.31
N GLN A 308 14.96 -15.37 9.00
CA GLN A 308 16.31 -15.68 8.54
C GLN A 308 16.31 -16.39 7.19
N THR A 309 15.39 -17.34 7.00
CA THR A 309 15.27 -18.08 5.74
C THR A 309 14.74 -17.20 4.62
N ALA A 310 13.75 -16.33 4.91
CA ALA A 310 13.18 -15.37 3.98
C ALA A 310 14.22 -14.34 3.50
N ASP A 311 15.06 -13.80 4.40
CA ASP A 311 16.15 -12.88 4.06
C ASP A 311 17.13 -13.55 3.08
N SER A 312 17.53 -14.79 3.35
CA SER A 312 18.39 -15.59 2.48
C SER A 312 17.75 -15.90 1.11
N ALA A 313 16.43 -15.96 1.05
CA ALA A 313 15.65 -16.16 -0.18
C ALA A 313 15.36 -14.84 -0.94
N GLY A 314 15.87 -13.70 -0.46
CA GLY A 314 15.76 -12.40 -1.14
C GLY A 314 14.53 -11.57 -0.76
N PHE A 315 13.72 -12.01 0.20
CA PHE A 315 12.67 -11.17 0.79
C PHE A 315 13.28 -10.09 1.70
N ILE A 316 12.48 -9.09 2.00
CA ILE A 316 12.85 -8.02 2.95
C ILE A 316 12.22 -8.35 4.30
N THR A 317 13.05 -8.42 5.35
CA THR A 317 12.63 -8.78 6.71
C THR A 317 12.89 -7.68 7.74
N ARG A 318 13.43 -6.53 7.32
CA ARG A 318 13.78 -5.40 8.20
C ARG A 318 13.55 -4.05 7.52
N ALA A 319 13.15 -3.06 8.28
CA ALA A 319 12.83 -1.71 7.79
C ALA A 319 14.04 -0.98 7.16
N GLY A 320 15.27 -1.27 7.59
CA GLY A 320 16.49 -0.65 7.07
C GLY A 320 17.03 -1.25 5.78
N ASP A 321 16.30 -2.15 5.12
CA ASP A 321 16.70 -2.69 3.81
C ASP A 321 16.54 -1.60 2.73
N ALA A 322 17.60 -1.35 1.96
CA ALA A 322 17.62 -0.33 0.91
C ALA A 322 16.45 -0.46 -0.09
N ARG A 323 16.02 -1.70 -0.37
CA ARG A 323 14.90 -1.97 -1.28
C ARG A 323 13.56 -1.45 -0.75
N SER A 324 13.39 -1.32 0.56
CA SER A 324 12.17 -0.76 1.18
C SER A 324 12.05 0.75 0.99
N SER A 325 13.15 1.44 0.68
CA SER A 325 13.19 2.88 0.37
C SER A 325 12.88 3.21 -1.10
N ILE A 326 12.52 2.21 -1.92
CA ILE A 326 12.20 2.40 -3.34
C ILE A 326 10.72 2.14 -3.59
N ALA A 327 9.99 3.18 -3.97
CA ALA A 327 8.64 3.05 -4.49
C ALA A 327 8.68 2.84 -6.00
N VAL A 328 8.15 1.71 -6.47
CA VAL A 328 8.19 1.34 -7.88
C VAL A 328 6.82 0.85 -8.35
N CYS A 329 6.41 1.26 -9.54
CA CYS A 329 5.20 0.73 -10.19
C CYS A 329 5.54 -0.48 -11.09
N PRO A 330 4.56 -1.25 -11.56
CA PRO A 330 4.84 -2.46 -12.38
C PRO A 330 5.68 -2.23 -13.64
N GLY A 331 5.73 -1.01 -14.19
CA GLY A 331 6.51 -0.74 -15.41
C GLY A 331 6.05 -1.57 -16.61
N THR A 332 6.92 -1.70 -17.63
CA THR A 332 6.70 -2.63 -18.74
C THR A 332 7.18 -4.03 -18.34
N PRO A 333 6.52 -5.12 -18.80
CA PRO A 333 5.29 -5.15 -19.60
C PRO A 333 4.00 -4.98 -18.78
N GLY A 334 4.06 -4.92 -17.46
CA GLY A 334 2.93 -4.97 -16.53
C GLY A 334 1.94 -3.79 -16.63
N CYS A 335 2.34 -2.67 -17.24
CA CYS A 335 1.49 -1.49 -17.39
C CYS A 335 1.56 -0.93 -18.81
N ALA A 336 0.40 -0.86 -19.51
CA ALA A 336 0.33 -0.33 -20.87
C ALA A 336 0.73 1.15 -21.00
N SER A 337 0.72 1.91 -19.89
CA SER A 337 1.15 3.32 -19.88
C SER A 337 2.65 3.50 -19.60
N ALA A 338 3.36 2.43 -19.27
CA ALA A 338 4.78 2.52 -18.92
C ALA A 338 5.68 2.53 -20.16
N PHE A 339 6.81 3.23 -20.06
CA PHE A 339 7.79 3.36 -21.13
C PHE A 339 9.05 2.51 -20.89
N PHE A 340 9.25 1.97 -19.68
CA PHE A 340 10.44 1.16 -19.38
C PHE A 340 10.17 0.14 -18.26
N PRO A 341 11.04 -0.90 -18.11
CA PRO A 341 10.95 -1.91 -17.05
C PRO A 341 11.48 -1.34 -15.73
N THR A 342 10.57 -0.80 -14.91
CA THR A 342 10.91 -0.10 -13.66
C THR A 342 11.58 -1.00 -12.62
N HIS A 343 11.17 -2.28 -12.53
CA HIS A 343 11.74 -3.24 -11.58
C HIS A 343 13.23 -3.53 -11.84
N ASP A 344 13.65 -3.57 -13.11
CA ASP A 344 15.06 -3.76 -13.46
C ASP A 344 15.93 -2.58 -12.99
N LEU A 345 15.40 -1.36 -13.12
CA LEU A 345 16.06 -0.17 -12.62
C LEU A 345 16.04 -0.12 -11.09
N ALA A 346 14.94 -0.54 -10.45
CA ALA A 346 14.84 -0.63 -8.99
C ALA A 346 15.85 -1.62 -8.41
N ALA A 347 15.99 -2.80 -9.02
CA ALA A 347 16.98 -3.79 -8.61
C ALA A 347 18.42 -3.30 -8.79
N PHE A 348 18.70 -2.49 -9.82
CA PHE A 348 20.00 -1.84 -9.98
C PHE A 348 20.20 -0.76 -8.92
N ALA A 349 19.24 0.15 -8.76
CA ALA A 349 19.29 1.28 -7.83
C ALA A 349 19.47 0.83 -6.38
N SER A 350 18.81 -0.26 -5.97
CA SER A 350 18.90 -0.78 -4.60
C SER A 350 20.31 -1.27 -4.22
N ARG A 351 21.13 -1.64 -5.19
CA ARG A 351 22.54 -2.01 -4.98
C ARG A 351 23.47 -0.81 -5.10
N GLU A 352 23.27 -0.02 -6.16
CA GLU A 352 24.16 1.11 -6.48
C GLU A 352 24.02 2.26 -5.50
N LEU A 353 22.81 2.52 -5.02
CA LEU A 353 22.49 3.58 -4.07
C LEU A 353 22.29 3.06 -2.63
N ALA A 354 22.77 1.86 -2.30
CA ALA A 354 22.49 1.21 -1.02
C ALA A 354 22.85 2.08 0.19
N SER A 355 23.97 2.82 0.15
CA SER A 355 24.40 3.74 1.20
C SER A 355 23.51 4.96 1.38
N MET A 356 22.72 5.32 0.34
CA MET A 356 21.79 6.45 0.37
C MET A 356 20.36 6.04 0.72
N LEU A 357 20.00 4.78 0.51
CA LEU A 357 18.65 4.27 0.75
C LEU A 357 18.51 3.86 2.22
N ASP A 358 18.70 4.82 3.12
CA ASP A 358 18.73 4.67 4.58
C ASP A 358 17.35 4.81 5.25
N GLY A 359 16.28 4.97 4.46
CA GLY A 359 14.91 5.16 4.94
C GLY A 359 14.52 6.61 5.20
N SER A 360 15.46 7.58 5.11
CA SER A 360 15.16 9.01 5.32
C SER A 360 14.38 9.64 4.16
N PHE A 361 14.40 9.04 2.99
CA PHE A 361 13.58 9.44 1.83
C PHE A 361 13.15 8.23 1.01
N THR A 362 12.20 8.45 0.08
CA THR A 362 11.76 7.44 -0.88
C THR A 362 12.31 7.78 -2.27
N LEU A 363 13.03 6.84 -2.90
CA LEU A 363 13.34 6.90 -4.33
C LEU A 363 12.10 6.45 -5.12
N HIS A 364 11.56 7.33 -5.97
CA HIS A 364 10.38 7.02 -6.75
C HIS A 364 10.72 6.67 -8.20
N LEU A 365 10.42 5.44 -8.62
CA LEU A 365 10.58 4.96 -10.00
C LEU A 365 9.21 4.69 -10.62
N SER A 366 8.81 5.52 -11.56
CA SER A 366 7.50 5.46 -12.20
C SER A 366 7.64 5.15 -13.69
N GLY A 367 6.90 4.16 -14.19
CA GLY A 367 6.89 3.81 -15.63
C GLY A 367 6.37 4.92 -16.54
N CYS A 368 5.64 5.90 -15.98
CA CYS A 368 5.08 7.07 -16.69
C CYS A 368 4.80 8.22 -15.72
N GLY A 369 4.39 9.38 -16.23
CA GLY A 369 4.08 10.56 -15.42
C GLY A 369 2.87 10.43 -14.46
N LYS A 370 2.18 9.28 -14.38
CA LYS A 370 1.03 9.10 -13.46
C LYS A 370 1.42 8.95 -11.99
N GLY A 371 2.64 8.51 -11.68
CA GLY A 371 3.14 8.38 -10.31
C GLY A 371 2.35 7.46 -9.38
N CYS A 372 1.85 6.34 -9.91
CA CYS A 372 0.90 5.49 -9.17
C CYS A 372 1.47 4.86 -7.89
N ALA A 373 2.78 4.57 -7.86
CA ALA A 373 3.43 3.94 -6.72
C ALA A 373 3.68 4.92 -5.55
N HIS A 374 3.94 6.20 -5.86
CA HIS A 374 4.21 7.23 -4.86
C HIS A 374 3.62 8.57 -5.31
N PRO A 375 2.34 8.87 -4.98
CA PRO A 375 1.70 10.11 -5.44
C PRO A 375 2.16 11.37 -4.69
N ALA A 376 2.95 11.24 -3.63
CA ALA A 376 3.57 12.36 -2.90
C ALA A 376 4.85 12.84 -3.60
N PRO A 377 5.33 14.08 -3.34
CA PRO A 377 6.66 14.50 -3.76
C PRO A 377 7.75 13.62 -3.14
N SER A 378 8.82 13.35 -3.90
CA SER A 378 10.01 12.66 -3.42
C SER A 378 11.26 13.46 -3.79
N PHE A 379 12.33 13.33 -2.99
CA PHE A 379 13.62 13.98 -3.33
C PHE A 379 14.12 13.56 -4.71
N LEU A 380 13.96 12.28 -5.06
CA LEU A 380 14.38 11.77 -6.36
C LEU A 380 13.20 11.00 -6.98
N THR A 381 12.68 11.53 -8.07
CA THR A 381 11.63 10.89 -8.89
C THR A 381 12.15 10.68 -10.30
N PHE A 382 12.05 9.45 -10.79
CA PHE A 382 12.32 9.08 -12.18
C PHE A 382 11.02 8.59 -12.82
N SER A 383 10.69 9.14 -13.99
CA SER A 383 9.45 8.77 -14.70
C SER A 383 9.71 8.53 -16.18
N GLY A 384 9.13 7.46 -16.73
CA GLY A 384 9.22 7.16 -18.15
C GLY A 384 8.42 8.15 -19.00
N THR A 385 9.01 8.57 -20.11
CA THR A 385 8.38 9.37 -21.16
C THR A 385 8.69 8.79 -22.54
N ALA A 386 8.05 9.29 -23.59
CA ALA A 386 8.37 8.88 -24.96
C ALA A 386 9.82 9.24 -25.36
N ASP A 387 10.39 10.28 -24.75
CA ASP A 387 11.71 10.82 -25.09
C ASP A 387 12.84 10.24 -24.20
N GLY A 388 12.51 9.41 -23.19
CA GLY A 388 13.48 8.80 -22.29
C GLY A 388 13.01 8.78 -20.84
N LEU A 389 13.98 8.66 -19.92
CA LEU A 389 13.77 8.68 -18.49
C LEU A 389 13.86 10.13 -17.98
N ALA A 390 12.72 10.71 -17.68
CA ALA A 390 12.65 12.00 -17.03
C ALA A 390 13.02 11.87 -15.55
N PHE A 391 13.63 12.91 -14.98
CA PHE A 391 13.92 12.99 -13.55
C PHE A 391 13.53 14.34 -12.98
N SER A 392 13.17 14.34 -11.70
CA SER A 392 12.76 15.53 -10.96
C SER A 392 13.26 15.46 -9.51
N PHE A 393 13.63 16.62 -8.96
CA PHE A 393 14.07 16.78 -7.58
C PHE A 393 12.96 17.40 -6.73
N SER A 394 12.68 16.83 -5.56
CA SER A 394 11.64 17.25 -4.61
C SER A 394 10.26 17.44 -5.26
N SER A 395 9.90 16.55 -6.17
CA SER A 395 8.72 16.68 -7.03
C SER A 395 7.98 15.35 -7.19
N ARG A 396 6.75 15.41 -7.71
CA ARG A 396 5.97 14.25 -8.10
C ARG A 396 6.31 13.83 -9.54
N ALA A 397 5.96 12.62 -9.92
CA ALA A 397 6.12 12.14 -11.29
C ALA A 397 5.31 12.93 -12.35
N CYS A 398 4.23 13.61 -11.93
CA CYS A 398 3.37 14.41 -12.81
C CYS A 398 3.76 15.89 -12.87
N ASP A 399 4.71 16.34 -12.04
CA ASP A 399 5.18 17.73 -12.02
C ASP A 399 6.18 17.99 -13.17
N PRO A 400 6.50 19.26 -13.46
CA PRO A 400 7.52 19.59 -14.45
C PRO A 400 8.86 18.92 -14.16
N GLN A 401 9.51 18.43 -15.20
CA GLN A 401 10.74 17.65 -15.13
C GLN A 401 11.96 18.57 -15.09
N ASP A 402 13.01 18.15 -14.37
CA ASP A 402 14.31 18.85 -14.32
C ASP A 402 15.24 18.41 -15.44
N GLY A 403 14.96 17.28 -16.06
CA GLY A 403 15.68 16.78 -17.22
C GLY A 403 15.18 15.44 -17.72
N ILE A 404 15.69 15.04 -18.87
CA ILE A 404 15.44 13.74 -19.50
C ILE A 404 16.78 13.11 -19.82
N LEU A 405 16.91 11.82 -19.59
CA LEU A 405 18.05 10.98 -19.94
C LEU A 405 17.62 9.94 -20.98
N PRO A 406 18.45 9.62 -21.97
CA PRO A 406 18.25 8.41 -22.77
C PRO A 406 18.14 7.19 -21.85
N PHE A 407 17.26 6.23 -22.19
CA PHE A 407 17.09 5.03 -21.35
C PHE A 407 18.38 4.24 -21.16
N GLU A 408 19.28 4.25 -22.14
CA GLU A 408 20.57 3.57 -22.08
C GLU A 408 21.51 4.17 -21.02
N GLN A 409 21.32 5.44 -20.67
CA GLN A 409 22.15 6.14 -19.69
C GLN A 409 21.63 6.05 -18.25
N GLN A 410 20.45 5.47 -18.02
CA GLN A 410 19.80 5.45 -16.71
C GLN A 410 20.69 4.86 -15.61
N ARG A 411 21.35 3.73 -15.87
CA ARG A 411 22.25 3.09 -14.88
C ARG A 411 23.51 3.92 -14.63
N THR A 412 24.13 4.43 -15.68
CA THR A 412 25.33 5.28 -15.57
C THR A 412 25.00 6.59 -14.80
N ALA A 413 23.82 7.18 -15.01
CA ALA A 413 23.39 8.36 -14.27
C ALA A 413 23.21 8.07 -12.77
N LEU A 414 22.61 6.94 -12.41
CA LEU A 414 22.50 6.53 -11.00
C LEU A 414 23.87 6.25 -10.37
N SER A 415 24.82 5.63 -11.09
CA SER A 415 26.18 5.42 -10.59
C SER A 415 26.95 6.75 -10.41
N ARG A 416 26.71 7.76 -11.25
CA ARG A 416 27.28 9.10 -11.05
C ARG A 416 26.71 9.78 -9.80
N LEU A 417 25.39 9.66 -9.60
CA LEU A 417 24.73 10.15 -8.40
C LEU A 417 25.28 9.49 -7.14
N ALA A 418 25.41 8.15 -7.14
CA ALA A 418 26.00 7.41 -6.02
C ALA A 418 27.37 7.95 -5.64
N ARG A 419 28.29 8.09 -6.63
CA ARG A 419 29.63 8.64 -6.42
C ARG A 419 29.63 10.07 -5.89
N LEU A 420 28.71 10.94 -6.38
CA LEU A 420 28.58 12.29 -5.84
C LEU A 420 28.21 12.23 -4.36
N CYS A 421 27.22 11.42 -4.02
CA CYS A 421 26.73 11.33 -2.65
C CYS A 421 27.77 10.71 -1.70
N GLU A 422 28.47 9.66 -2.11
CA GLU A 422 29.57 9.07 -1.33
C GLU A 422 30.69 10.08 -1.06
N LYS A 423 31.07 10.89 -2.07
CA LYS A 423 32.10 11.92 -1.95
C LYS A 423 31.70 13.05 -1.01
N GLU A 424 30.45 13.47 -1.06
CA GLU A 424 29.97 14.67 -0.36
C GLU A 424 29.32 14.37 1.00
N HIS A 425 29.09 13.08 1.35
CA HIS A 425 28.47 12.66 2.60
C HIS A 425 29.31 13.08 3.82
N LYS A 426 28.64 13.62 4.85
CA LYS A 426 29.27 14.02 6.11
C LYS A 426 28.92 13.02 7.23
N PRO A 427 29.84 12.84 8.22
CA PRO A 427 29.54 11.97 9.36
C PRO A 427 28.25 12.38 10.10
N GLY A 428 27.33 11.41 10.29
CA GLY A 428 26.07 11.62 10.99
C GLY A 428 24.96 12.27 10.16
N GLU A 429 25.19 12.58 8.88
CA GLU A 429 24.19 13.11 7.97
C GLU A 429 23.38 11.94 7.37
N ASN A 430 22.03 12.02 7.37
CA ASN A 430 21.21 11.08 6.63
C ASN A 430 21.10 11.48 5.15
N ALA A 431 20.57 10.58 4.31
CA ALA A 431 20.51 10.81 2.86
C ALA A 431 19.57 11.96 2.47
N ALA A 432 18.46 12.16 3.19
CA ALA A 432 17.55 13.30 2.94
C ALA A 432 18.25 14.64 3.20
N ASP A 433 19.00 14.76 4.30
CA ASP A 433 19.77 15.96 4.65
C ASP A 433 20.88 16.22 3.62
N LEU A 434 21.59 15.14 3.21
CA LEU A 434 22.61 15.23 2.15
C LEU A 434 22.00 15.75 0.85
N LEU A 435 20.89 15.17 0.37
CA LEU A 435 20.23 15.59 -0.87
C LEU A 435 19.72 17.04 -0.77
N ALA A 436 19.15 17.43 0.37
CA ALA A 436 18.71 18.80 0.62
C ALA A 436 19.89 19.79 0.58
N ARG A 437 21.03 19.42 1.16
CA ARG A 437 22.25 20.25 1.20
C ARG A 437 22.92 20.35 -0.16
N LEU A 438 23.01 19.27 -0.94
CA LEU A 438 23.55 19.30 -2.30
C LEU A 438 22.69 20.17 -3.21
N GLY A 439 21.38 20.12 -3.04
CA GLY A 439 20.44 20.89 -3.81
C GLY A 439 20.26 20.41 -5.26
N LYS A 440 19.29 21.00 -5.92
CA LYS A 440 18.84 20.61 -7.25
C LYS A 440 19.94 20.67 -8.30
N GLU A 441 20.71 21.76 -8.33
CA GLU A 441 21.71 22.02 -9.37
C GLU A 441 22.82 20.97 -9.39
N ALA A 442 23.35 20.59 -8.23
CA ALA A 442 24.40 19.59 -8.11
C ALA A 442 23.91 18.21 -8.54
N ILE A 443 22.68 17.84 -8.14
CA ILE A 443 22.07 16.55 -8.48
C ILE A 443 21.77 16.47 -9.98
N VAL A 444 21.19 17.52 -10.56
CA VAL A 444 20.91 17.60 -12.01
C VAL A 444 22.22 17.51 -12.81
N ALA A 445 23.27 18.22 -12.37
CA ALA A 445 24.58 18.16 -13.02
C ALA A 445 25.17 16.74 -12.98
N ALA A 446 25.10 16.05 -11.83
CA ALA A 446 25.59 14.68 -11.70
C ALA A 446 24.84 13.70 -12.61
N LEU A 447 23.51 13.82 -12.69
CA LEU A 447 22.68 12.96 -13.53
C LEU A 447 22.95 13.18 -15.04
N ARG A 448 23.18 14.44 -15.48
CA ARG A 448 23.37 14.82 -16.89
C ARG A 448 24.79 14.74 -17.40
N GLN A 449 25.78 14.62 -16.50
CA GLN A 449 27.18 14.74 -16.89
C GLN A 449 27.55 13.68 -17.94
N ASP A 450 27.77 14.13 -19.18
CA ASP A 450 28.35 13.28 -20.23
C ASP A 450 29.79 12.93 -19.84
N ASN A 451 30.17 11.65 -20.06
CA ASN A 451 31.58 11.25 -19.96
C ASN A 451 32.35 12.04 -21.03
N ARG A 452 33.02 13.10 -20.65
CA ARG A 452 34.11 13.66 -21.46
C ARG A 452 35.37 12.85 -21.26
#